data_5da792169624faad21fe35d93e5d4c6f
#
_entry.id   5da792169624faad21fe35d93e5d4c6f
#
_cell.length_a   1.000
_cell.length_b   1.000
_cell.length_c   1.000
_cell.angle_alpha   90.00
_cell.angle_beta   90.00
_cell.angle_gamma   90.00
#
_symmetry.space_group_name_H-M   'P 1'
#
loop_
_entity.id
_entity.type
_entity.pdbx_description
1 polymer ?
#
loop_
_entity_poly.entity_id
_entity_poly.type
_entity_poly.pdbx_seq_one_letter_code
_entity_poly.pdbx_strand_id
1 'polypeptide(L)'
;MKMLTAALLTALSLPALANQPTLYGRYEHIRVPQIGQTLKAKMDTGAVTASLSAKDIERFSRDGDDWVRFRLATEDADDTLFEQPLARISTIKNRAEEQGAGTEPTYAERPVVDMDICVGDELRTVEVNLTDRRHFDYPLLIGASALRDLNAAVNPAARYTAEQPQC
;
A
#
# COMPACT_ATOMS: atom_id res chain seq x y z
N MET A 1 11.92 -71.10 -19.68
CA MET A 1 11.33 -69.83 -20.08
C MET A 1 10.99 -69.05 -18.86
N LYS A 2 11.75 -67.98 -18.52
CA LYS A 2 11.53 -67.10 -17.38
C LYS A 2 10.91 -65.80 -17.91
N MET A 3 9.61 -65.56 -17.59
CA MET A 3 8.94 -64.30 -17.92
C MET A 3 9.31 -63.25 -16.89
N LEU A 4 10.03 -62.16 -17.30
CA LEU A 4 10.25 -61.00 -16.51
C LEU A 4 9.02 -60.06 -16.71
N THR A 5 8.23 -59.89 -15.64
CA THR A 5 7.19 -58.88 -15.59
C THR A 5 7.82 -57.55 -15.17
N ALA A 6 7.92 -56.58 -16.09
CA ALA A 6 8.31 -55.23 -15.81
C ALA A 6 7.11 -54.45 -15.26
N ALA A 7 7.18 -54.06 -13.95
CA ALA A 7 6.16 -53.19 -13.37
C ALA A 7 6.52 -51.72 -13.71
N LEU A 8 5.66 -51.04 -14.46
CA LEU A 8 5.77 -49.67 -14.85
C LEU A 8 5.22 -48.80 -13.67
N LEU A 9 6.11 -48.20 -12.87
CA LEU A 9 5.72 -47.21 -11.86
C LEU A 9 5.40 -45.87 -12.57
N THR A 10 4.14 -45.54 -12.74
CA THR A 10 3.69 -44.22 -13.13
C THR A 10 3.74 -43.28 -11.89
N ALA A 11 4.72 -42.42 -11.81
CA ALA A 11 4.77 -41.35 -10.81
C ALA A 11 3.70 -40.30 -11.14
N LEU A 12 2.62 -40.22 -10.35
CA LEU A 12 1.68 -39.11 -10.40
C LEU A 12 2.37 -37.87 -9.80
N SER A 13 2.83 -36.96 -10.66
CA SER A 13 3.24 -35.62 -10.24
C SER A 13 1.97 -34.81 -9.91
N LEU A 14 1.69 -34.62 -8.61
CA LEU A 14 0.67 -33.67 -8.17
C LEU A 14 1.18 -32.27 -8.50
N PRO A 15 0.37 -31.41 -9.20
CA PRO A 15 0.74 -30.02 -9.37
C PRO A 15 0.80 -29.35 -8.01
N ALA A 16 1.95 -28.78 -7.63
CA ALA A 16 2.05 -27.91 -6.49
C ALA A 16 1.16 -26.69 -6.79
N LEU A 17 0.06 -26.52 -6.06
CA LEU A 17 -0.73 -25.29 -6.05
C LEU A 17 0.10 -24.21 -5.33
N ALA A 18 1.11 -23.69 -6.01
CA ALA A 18 1.77 -22.47 -5.56
C ALA A 18 0.72 -21.37 -5.56
N ASN A 19 0.55 -20.70 -4.42
CA ASN A 19 -0.33 -19.54 -4.30
C ASN A 19 0.21 -18.45 -5.25
N GLN A 20 -0.38 -18.35 -6.44
CA GLN A 20 0.09 -17.39 -7.44
C GLN A 20 -0.26 -15.97 -6.98
N PRO A 21 0.65 -15.00 -7.13
CA PRO A 21 0.34 -13.63 -6.79
C PRO A 21 -0.79 -13.09 -7.67
N THR A 22 -1.65 -12.27 -7.09
CA THR A 22 -2.66 -11.52 -7.84
C THR A 22 -1.96 -10.45 -8.66
N LEU A 23 -2.25 -10.40 -9.96
CA LEU A 23 -1.64 -9.43 -10.87
C LEU A 23 -2.49 -8.16 -10.95
N TYR A 24 -1.99 -7.09 -10.37
CA TYR A 24 -2.60 -5.76 -10.42
C TYR A 24 -1.97 -4.88 -11.49
N GLY A 25 -2.69 -3.85 -11.94
CA GLY A 25 -2.16 -2.80 -12.78
C GLY A 25 -1.25 -1.84 -12.02
N ARG A 26 -0.57 -0.95 -12.73
CA ARG A 26 0.23 0.12 -12.13
C ARG A 26 -0.60 1.09 -11.29
N TYR A 27 -1.87 1.24 -11.61
CA TYR A 27 -2.85 2.06 -10.90
C TYR A 27 -4.10 1.23 -10.64
N GLU A 28 -4.67 1.37 -9.42
CA GLU A 28 -5.88 0.67 -9.02
C GLU A 28 -6.81 1.61 -8.24
N HIS A 29 -8.10 1.24 -8.14
CA HIS A 29 -9.03 1.85 -7.22
C HIS A 29 -8.97 1.12 -5.89
N ILE A 30 -8.72 1.86 -4.81
CA ILE A 30 -8.59 1.29 -3.47
C ILE A 30 -9.53 2.03 -2.53
N ARG A 31 -10.40 1.28 -1.87
CA ARG A 31 -11.22 1.81 -0.79
C ARG A 31 -10.44 1.75 0.51
N VAL A 32 -10.50 2.84 1.28
CA VAL A 32 -9.94 2.94 2.62
C VAL A 32 -11.11 3.15 3.58
N PRO A 33 -11.58 2.11 4.29
CA PRO A 33 -12.78 2.14 5.11
C PRO A 33 -12.77 3.23 6.18
N GLN A 34 -11.62 3.45 6.85
CA GLN A 34 -11.50 4.43 7.94
C GLN A 34 -11.77 5.88 7.51
N ILE A 35 -11.58 6.17 6.24
CA ILE A 35 -11.88 7.50 5.67
C ILE A 35 -13.11 7.48 4.77
N GLY A 36 -13.74 6.32 4.56
CA GLY A 36 -14.96 6.15 3.76
C GLY A 36 -14.80 6.46 2.26
N GLN A 37 -13.56 6.51 1.75
CA GLN A 37 -13.24 6.96 0.39
C GLN A 37 -12.65 5.84 -0.47
N THR A 38 -12.97 5.88 -1.78
CA THR A 38 -12.26 5.10 -2.80
C THR A 38 -11.34 6.03 -3.57
N LEU A 39 -10.05 5.76 -3.49
CA LEU A 39 -9.00 6.60 -4.05
C LEU A 39 -8.32 5.90 -5.24
N LYS A 40 -7.86 6.70 -6.19
CA LYS A 40 -6.91 6.22 -7.20
C LYS A 40 -5.55 6.06 -6.54
N ALA A 41 -4.98 4.87 -6.64
CA ALA A 41 -3.71 4.53 -6.02
C ALA A 41 -2.66 4.11 -7.05
N LYS A 42 -1.40 4.46 -6.78
CA LYS A 42 -0.25 3.93 -7.52
C LYS A 42 0.28 2.69 -6.79
N MET A 43 0.37 1.55 -7.48
CA MET A 43 1.03 0.34 -7.01
C MET A 43 2.54 0.49 -7.24
N ASP A 44 3.31 0.81 -6.19
CA ASP A 44 4.70 1.26 -6.29
C ASP A 44 5.68 0.30 -5.62
N THR A 45 6.30 -0.57 -6.41
CA THR A 45 7.30 -1.54 -5.94
C THR A 45 8.61 -0.88 -5.49
N GLY A 46 8.84 0.40 -5.83
CA GLY A 46 10.03 1.16 -5.45
C GLY A 46 9.91 1.91 -4.12
N ALA A 47 8.70 2.03 -3.56
CA ALA A 47 8.46 2.58 -2.23
C ALA A 47 8.32 1.45 -1.21
N VAL A 48 8.81 1.63 0.02
CA VAL A 48 8.68 0.60 1.07
C VAL A 48 7.29 0.64 1.69
N THR A 49 6.88 1.79 2.22
CA THR A 49 5.62 1.98 2.98
C THR A 49 4.57 2.64 2.09
N ALA A 50 3.30 2.29 2.28
CA ALA A 50 2.20 3.00 1.65
C ALA A 50 2.13 4.47 2.13
N SER A 51 1.50 5.34 1.35
CA SER A 51 1.46 6.78 1.64
C SER A 51 0.13 7.38 1.20
N LEU A 52 -0.53 8.11 2.10
CA LEU A 52 -1.79 8.82 1.87
C LEU A 52 -1.56 10.33 1.84
N SER A 53 -2.22 11.01 0.90
CA SER A 53 -2.22 12.47 0.82
C SER A 53 -3.04 13.07 1.95
N ALA A 54 -2.35 13.72 2.88
CA ALA A 54 -2.92 14.34 4.06
C ALA A 54 -2.34 15.74 4.29
N LYS A 55 -3.16 16.62 4.87
CA LYS A 55 -2.81 17.98 5.32
C LYS A 55 -3.20 18.16 6.78
N ASP A 56 -2.75 19.24 7.39
CA ASP A 56 -3.06 19.60 8.79
C ASP A 56 -2.75 18.43 9.75
N ILE A 57 -1.61 17.77 9.51
CA ILE A 57 -1.19 16.58 10.25
C ILE A 57 -0.66 17.01 11.62
N GLU A 58 -1.32 16.58 12.68
CA GLU A 58 -0.97 16.93 14.06
C GLU A 58 -0.98 15.70 14.96
N ARG A 59 0.10 15.50 15.71
CA ARG A 59 0.19 14.46 16.74
C ARG A 59 -0.36 14.97 18.05
N PHE A 60 -1.07 14.11 18.77
CA PHE A 60 -1.60 14.43 20.10
C PHE A 60 -1.64 13.15 20.96
N SER A 61 -1.88 13.30 22.25
CA SER A 61 -2.06 12.16 23.16
C SER A 61 -3.52 12.05 23.56
N ARG A 62 -4.01 10.81 23.63
CA ARG A 62 -5.35 10.46 24.12
C ARG A 62 -5.23 9.27 25.08
N ASP A 63 -5.64 9.43 26.32
CA ASP A 63 -5.61 8.39 27.35
C ASP A 63 -4.24 7.73 27.57
N GLY A 64 -3.16 8.47 27.28
CA GLY A 64 -1.77 8.02 27.41
C GLY A 64 -1.19 7.40 26.13
N ASP A 65 -1.99 7.20 25.09
CA ASP A 65 -1.56 6.71 23.79
C ASP A 65 -1.30 7.85 22.80
N ASP A 66 -0.39 7.61 21.88
CA ASP A 66 -0.09 8.56 20.79
C ASP A 66 -1.08 8.40 19.64
N TRP A 67 -1.62 9.53 19.20
CA TRP A 67 -2.58 9.63 18.12
C TRP A 67 -2.12 10.67 17.10
N VAL A 68 -2.68 10.59 15.89
CA VAL A 68 -2.53 11.60 14.85
C VAL A 68 -3.90 11.99 14.30
N ARG A 69 -4.10 13.29 14.09
CA ARG A 69 -5.25 13.82 13.37
C ARG A 69 -4.80 14.49 12.08
N PHE A 70 -5.64 14.42 11.07
CA PHE A 70 -5.33 14.94 9.73
C PHE A 70 -6.60 15.16 8.92
N ARG A 71 -6.49 15.88 7.82
CA ARG A 71 -7.48 15.98 6.76
C ARG A 71 -6.92 15.40 5.47
N LEU A 72 -7.80 14.92 4.59
CA LEU A 72 -7.35 14.51 3.26
C LEU A 72 -6.89 15.73 2.46
N ALA A 73 -5.83 15.55 1.67
CA ALA A 73 -5.32 16.56 0.77
C ALA A 73 -5.55 16.10 -0.69
N THR A 74 -6.83 15.93 -1.06
CA THR A 74 -7.29 15.60 -2.42
C THR A 74 -8.17 16.75 -2.94
N GLU A 75 -8.36 16.85 -4.26
CA GLU A 75 -9.14 17.93 -4.87
C GLU A 75 -10.61 17.94 -4.42
N ASP A 76 -11.19 16.75 -4.22
CA ASP A 76 -12.60 16.57 -3.85
C ASP A 76 -12.79 16.31 -2.34
N ALA A 77 -11.75 16.49 -1.53
CA ALA A 77 -11.87 16.27 -0.09
C ALA A 77 -12.65 17.40 0.57
N ASP A 78 -13.61 17.03 1.39
CA ASP A 78 -14.20 17.93 2.37
C ASP A 78 -13.21 18.22 3.53
N ASP A 79 -13.61 19.08 4.46
CA ASP A 79 -12.78 19.43 5.62
C ASP A 79 -12.93 18.42 6.79
N THR A 80 -13.34 17.19 6.53
CA THR A 80 -13.47 16.15 7.54
C THR A 80 -12.13 15.89 8.23
N LEU A 81 -12.15 15.95 9.57
CA LEU A 81 -11.01 15.63 10.41
C LEU A 81 -11.05 14.14 10.75
N PHE A 82 -9.98 13.44 10.41
CA PHE A 82 -9.77 12.04 10.75
C PHE A 82 -8.78 11.92 11.91
N GLU A 83 -8.98 10.94 12.77
CA GLU A 83 -8.09 10.64 13.88
C GLU A 83 -7.79 9.14 13.90
N GLN A 84 -6.51 8.79 14.05
CA GLN A 84 -6.02 7.42 14.08
C GLN A 84 -4.96 7.23 15.15
N PRO A 85 -4.86 6.05 15.78
CA PRO A 85 -3.73 5.71 16.61
C PRO A 85 -2.43 5.82 15.81
N LEU A 86 -1.39 6.38 16.39
CA LEU A 86 -0.07 6.46 15.78
C LEU A 86 0.64 5.12 15.93
N ALA A 87 0.95 4.45 14.81
CA ALA A 87 1.72 3.20 14.84
C ALA A 87 3.22 3.48 15.09
N ARG A 88 3.79 4.47 14.38
CA ARG A 88 5.19 4.90 14.52
C ARG A 88 5.47 6.20 13.77
N ILE A 89 6.68 6.71 13.93
CA ILE A 89 7.22 7.78 13.08
C ILE A 89 8.20 7.16 12.08
N SER A 90 8.05 7.51 10.81
CA SER A 90 8.98 7.14 9.74
C SER A 90 9.85 8.33 9.38
N THR A 91 11.16 8.12 9.30
CA THR A 91 12.12 9.12 8.83
C THR A 91 12.46 8.85 7.37
N ILE A 92 12.12 9.78 6.49
CA ILE A 92 12.30 9.63 5.05
C ILE A 92 13.30 10.67 4.57
N LYS A 93 14.31 10.21 3.83
CA LYS A 93 15.27 11.10 3.19
C LYS A 93 14.56 11.89 2.08
N ASN A 94 14.63 13.22 2.14
CA ASN A 94 14.10 14.07 1.08
C ASN A 94 14.87 13.86 -0.22
N ARG A 95 14.18 13.98 -1.35
CA ARG A 95 14.81 13.82 -2.67
C ARG A 95 15.78 14.99 -2.92
N ALA A 96 16.86 14.71 -3.66
CA ALA A 96 17.86 15.72 -4.02
C ALA A 96 17.27 16.90 -4.83
N GLU A 97 16.17 16.68 -5.53
CA GLU A 97 15.44 17.70 -6.30
C GLU A 97 14.71 18.72 -5.40
N GLU A 98 14.37 18.33 -4.17
CA GLU A 98 13.78 19.19 -3.15
C GLU A 98 14.85 19.93 -2.33
N GLN A 99 16.11 19.57 -2.53
CA GLN A 99 17.27 20.14 -1.86
C GLN A 99 18.14 20.79 -2.93
N GLY A 100 18.49 22.07 -2.75
CA GLY A 100 19.44 22.72 -3.67
C GLY A 100 20.75 21.94 -3.78
N ALA A 101 21.40 21.98 -4.95
CA ALA A 101 22.65 21.28 -5.20
C ALA A 101 23.71 21.65 -4.15
N GLY A 102 24.26 20.63 -3.48
CA GLY A 102 25.36 20.79 -2.51
C GLY A 102 24.93 20.87 -1.03
N THR A 103 23.66 20.70 -0.69
CA THR A 103 23.18 20.63 0.69
C THR A 103 23.26 19.23 1.29
N GLU A 104 23.50 19.11 2.60
CA GLU A 104 23.43 17.83 3.29
C GLU A 104 22.02 17.22 3.19
N PRO A 105 21.89 15.88 3.20
CA PRO A 105 20.61 15.22 3.13
C PRO A 105 19.70 15.67 4.28
N THR A 106 18.53 16.23 3.96
CA THR A 106 17.51 16.50 4.95
C THR A 106 16.53 15.33 5.05
N TYR A 107 15.94 15.15 6.22
CA TYR A 107 15.00 14.07 6.52
C TYR A 107 13.68 14.69 6.98
N ALA A 108 12.57 14.09 6.48
CA ALA A 108 11.24 14.42 6.93
C ALA A 108 10.71 13.30 7.82
N GLU A 109 10.18 13.65 8.99
CA GLU A 109 9.41 12.74 9.83
C GLU A 109 7.97 12.68 9.32
N ARG A 110 7.45 11.46 9.16
CA ARG A 110 6.06 11.23 8.76
C ARG A 110 5.37 10.31 9.75
N PRO A 111 4.23 10.70 10.32
CA PRO A 111 3.41 9.79 11.09
C PRO A 111 2.96 8.61 10.23
N VAL A 112 2.98 7.41 10.81
CA VAL A 112 2.50 6.18 10.20
C VAL A 112 1.33 5.66 11.03
N VAL A 113 0.26 5.28 10.36
CA VAL A 113 -0.95 4.71 10.94
C VAL A 113 -1.28 3.39 10.26
N ASP A 114 -1.97 2.51 10.97
CA ASP A 114 -2.53 1.30 10.37
C ASP A 114 -3.87 1.62 9.72
N MET A 115 -4.01 1.27 8.46
CA MET A 115 -5.26 1.46 7.71
C MET A 115 -5.62 0.18 6.95
N ASP A 116 -6.91 -0.10 6.90
CA ASP A 116 -7.44 -1.11 6.02
C ASP A 116 -7.47 -0.58 4.59
N ILE A 117 -6.97 -1.36 3.66
CA ILE A 117 -7.08 -1.13 2.24
C ILE A 117 -7.86 -2.28 1.59
N CYS A 118 -8.80 -1.92 0.74
CA CYS A 118 -9.61 -2.85 -0.01
C CYS A 118 -9.34 -2.66 -1.51
N VAL A 119 -8.88 -3.70 -2.19
CA VAL A 119 -8.66 -3.73 -3.64
C VAL A 119 -9.32 -4.97 -4.22
N GLY A 120 -10.30 -4.79 -5.14
CA GLY A 120 -11.18 -5.88 -5.51
C GLY A 120 -11.95 -6.41 -4.30
N ASP A 121 -11.76 -7.67 -3.96
CA ASP A 121 -12.32 -8.37 -2.79
C ASP A 121 -11.30 -8.61 -1.65
N GLU A 122 -10.06 -8.14 -1.83
CA GLU A 122 -8.99 -8.30 -0.86
C GLU A 122 -8.92 -7.14 0.13
N LEU A 123 -9.11 -7.44 1.42
CA LEU A 123 -8.94 -6.49 2.54
C LEU A 123 -7.67 -6.81 3.32
N ARG A 124 -6.81 -5.81 3.54
CA ARG A 124 -5.60 -5.92 4.36
C ARG A 124 -5.38 -4.67 5.19
N THR A 125 -4.97 -4.86 6.43
CA THR A 125 -4.46 -3.77 7.27
C THR A 125 -2.99 -3.57 6.96
N VAL A 126 -2.60 -2.33 6.61
CA VAL A 126 -1.24 -1.98 6.21
C VAL A 126 -0.80 -0.68 6.85
N GLU A 127 0.51 -0.53 7.03
CA GLU A 127 1.10 0.74 7.47
C GLU A 127 1.05 1.78 6.35
N VAL A 128 0.51 2.96 6.67
CA VAL A 128 0.37 4.09 5.74
C VAL A 128 1.00 5.33 6.36
N ASN A 129 2.01 5.92 5.71
CA ASN A 129 2.53 7.22 6.14
C ASN A 129 1.65 8.36 5.62
N LEU A 130 1.51 9.39 6.45
CA LEU A 130 0.75 10.59 6.14
C LEU A 130 1.70 11.70 5.67
N THR A 131 1.42 12.28 4.51
CA THR A 131 2.18 13.40 3.96
C THR A 131 1.37 14.14 2.89
N ASP A 132 1.67 15.41 2.66
CA ASP A 132 1.06 16.15 1.56
C ASP A 132 1.57 15.62 0.21
N ARG A 133 0.65 15.11 -0.60
CA ARG A 133 0.92 14.53 -1.90
C ARG A 133 0.23 15.30 -3.06
N ARG A 134 -0.25 16.53 -2.81
CA ARG A 134 -0.99 17.33 -3.82
C ARG A 134 -0.21 17.59 -5.09
N HIS A 135 1.11 17.51 -5.06
CA HIS A 135 1.99 17.64 -6.23
C HIS A 135 2.25 16.31 -6.96
N PHE A 136 1.61 15.21 -6.53
CA PHE A 136 1.65 13.92 -7.22
C PHE A 136 0.27 13.63 -7.84
N ASP A 137 0.28 12.89 -8.96
CA ASP A 137 -0.95 12.54 -9.70
C ASP A 137 -1.92 11.63 -8.92
N TYR A 138 -1.43 10.96 -7.86
CA TYR A 138 -2.20 9.97 -7.10
C TYR A 138 -2.16 10.27 -5.60
N PRO A 139 -3.33 10.39 -4.94
CA PRO A 139 -3.42 10.69 -3.52
C PRO A 139 -3.00 9.52 -2.63
N LEU A 140 -3.05 8.28 -3.15
CA LEU A 140 -2.65 7.06 -2.44
C LEU A 140 -1.54 6.36 -3.21
N LEU A 141 -0.55 5.86 -2.49
CA LEU A 141 0.52 5.01 -2.99
C LEU A 141 0.58 3.75 -2.15
N ILE A 142 0.65 2.60 -2.79
CA ILE A 142 0.79 1.29 -2.14
C ILE A 142 2.23 0.83 -2.32
N GLY A 143 2.97 0.76 -1.21
CA GLY A 143 4.38 0.38 -1.20
C GLY A 143 4.60 -1.13 -1.17
N ALA A 144 5.85 -1.54 -1.29
CA ALA A 144 6.27 -2.94 -1.40
C ALA A 144 5.86 -3.79 -0.19
N SER A 145 5.77 -3.22 1.03
CA SER A 145 5.28 -3.95 2.20
C SER A 145 3.82 -4.36 2.05
N ALA A 146 2.95 -3.40 1.72
CA ALA A 146 1.54 -3.68 1.49
C ALA A 146 1.30 -4.60 0.27
N LEU A 147 2.11 -4.46 -0.80
CA LEU A 147 2.06 -5.36 -1.96
C LEU A 147 2.39 -6.81 -1.58
N ARG A 148 3.34 -7.04 -0.66
CA ARG A 148 3.61 -8.38 -0.13
C ARG A 148 2.44 -8.95 0.67
N ASP A 149 1.83 -8.13 1.53
CA ASP A 149 0.70 -8.53 2.37
C ASP A 149 -0.54 -8.88 1.52
N LEU A 150 -0.68 -8.24 0.36
CA LEU A 150 -1.67 -8.56 -0.67
C LEU A 150 -1.28 -9.75 -1.56
N ASN A 151 -0.10 -10.34 -1.40
CA ASN A 151 0.47 -11.30 -2.36
C ASN A 151 0.35 -10.79 -3.81
N ALA A 152 0.74 -9.55 -4.04
CA ALA A 152 0.54 -8.81 -5.30
C ALA A 152 1.77 -8.81 -6.20
N ALA A 153 1.55 -8.98 -7.50
CA ALA A 153 2.48 -8.61 -8.56
C ALA A 153 1.93 -7.39 -9.32
N VAL A 154 2.81 -6.54 -9.86
CA VAL A 154 2.39 -5.33 -10.57
C VAL A 154 2.77 -5.41 -12.04
N ASN A 155 1.78 -5.25 -12.92
CA ASN A 155 1.98 -5.09 -14.36
C ASN A 155 2.06 -3.59 -14.71
N PRO A 156 3.23 -3.04 -15.05
CA PRO A 156 3.38 -1.61 -15.34
C PRO A 156 2.66 -1.17 -16.63
N ALA A 157 2.31 -2.10 -17.52
CA ALA A 157 1.59 -1.80 -18.75
C ALA A 157 0.07 -1.73 -18.57
N ALA A 158 -0.48 -2.25 -17.45
CA ALA A 158 -1.90 -2.30 -17.16
C ALA A 158 -2.33 -1.22 -16.14
N ARG A 159 -3.62 -0.93 -16.10
CA ARG A 159 -4.24 0.02 -15.17
C ARG A 159 -5.65 -0.45 -14.85
N TYR A 160 -6.07 -0.32 -13.59
CA TYR A 160 -7.42 -0.62 -13.13
C TYR A 160 -7.87 -2.02 -13.55
N THR A 161 -7.04 -3.02 -13.20
CA THR A 161 -7.27 -4.42 -13.52
C THR A 161 -8.08 -5.15 -12.45
N ALA A 162 -8.06 -4.65 -11.22
CA ALA A 162 -8.91 -5.14 -10.16
C ALA A 162 -10.36 -4.71 -10.39
N GLU A 163 -11.29 -5.53 -9.94
CA GLU A 163 -12.68 -5.13 -9.83
C GLU A 163 -12.83 -3.96 -8.86
N GLN A 164 -13.98 -3.26 -8.91
CA GLN A 164 -14.27 -2.21 -7.93
C GLN A 164 -14.25 -2.80 -6.52
N PRO A 165 -13.69 -2.06 -5.52
CA PRO A 165 -13.58 -2.55 -4.15
C PRO A 165 -14.93 -2.97 -3.56
N GLN A 166 -15.03 -4.22 -3.08
CA GLN A 166 -16.27 -4.82 -2.57
C GLN A 166 -16.16 -5.27 -1.10
N CYS A 167 -15.01 -5.01 -0.45
CA CYS A 167 -14.89 -5.35 0.96
C CYS A 167 -15.89 -4.51 1.84
#